data_fbf317544c9936b3f44b3a79678b996e
#
_entry.id   fbf317544c9936b3f44b3a79678b996e
#
_cell.length_a   1.000
_cell.length_b   1.000
_cell.length_c   1.000
_cell.angle_alpha   90.00
_cell.angle_beta   90.00
_cell.angle_gamma   90.00
#
_symmetry.space_group_name_H-M   'P 1'
#
loop_
_entity.id
_entity.type
_entity.pdbx_description
1 polymer ?
#
loop_
_entity_poly.entity_id
_entity_poly.type
_entity_poly.pdbx_seq_one_letter_code
_entity_poly.pdbx_strand_id
1 'polypeptide(L)'
;MENGINTVSVYGDSILKGAVTGTGSGHLFDITKNDSLSLAAAKLGFKLNNQSVFGNIITKSYKRFLRDAERNALGDLAIIESGGNDCDYDWAQVCSGENLNPRVGIDEFISTIDKMAKTCRQNGTTPLIMTMPPLVPDRWLLHICRGYDEQKVKVFVNSDIMTLYQNHETYNAHLVKYSFQNNVQIVDMRLAFLESKKDKELMCQDGIHPNEAGYKFMAEIWEKELPKVKNEFPK
;
A
#
# COMPACT_ATOMS: atom_id res chain seq x y z
N MET A 1 9.84 -21.05 0.00
CA MET A 1 9.40 -21.07 1.42
C MET A 1 8.80 -22.45 1.76
N GLU A 2 8.82 -22.88 3.01
CA GLU A 2 8.27 -24.19 3.41
C GLU A 2 6.78 -24.35 3.18
N ASN A 3 6.03 -23.26 3.09
CA ASN A 3 4.60 -23.24 2.78
C ASN A 3 4.27 -23.46 1.29
N GLY A 4 5.26 -23.79 0.45
CA GLY A 4 5.09 -24.08 -0.98
C GLY A 4 4.91 -22.86 -1.87
N ILE A 5 5.05 -21.63 -1.33
CA ILE A 5 4.99 -20.38 -2.10
C ILE A 5 6.39 -20.08 -2.67
N ASN A 6 6.54 -20.20 -3.99
CA ASN A 6 7.81 -19.99 -4.70
C ASN A 6 7.80 -18.74 -5.58
N THR A 7 6.60 -18.28 -5.98
CA THR A 7 6.41 -17.11 -6.85
C THR A 7 5.40 -16.16 -6.23
N VAL A 8 5.79 -14.90 -6.08
CA VAL A 8 4.98 -13.83 -5.47
C VAL A 8 4.83 -12.68 -6.45
N SER A 9 3.60 -12.37 -6.83
CA SER A 9 3.29 -11.15 -7.59
C SER A 9 2.74 -10.07 -6.68
N VAL A 10 3.04 -8.81 -6.98
CA VAL A 10 2.70 -7.66 -6.14
C VAL A 10 1.97 -6.61 -6.97
N TYR A 11 0.82 -6.19 -6.52
CA TYR A 11 -0.01 -5.15 -7.11
C TYR A 11 -0.20 -4.05 -6.09
N GLY A 12 0.73 -3.10 -6.10
CA GLY A 12 0.82 -2.03 -5.11
C GLY A 12 1.08 -0.66 -5.73
N ASP A 13 1.39 0.27 -4.87
CA ASP A 13 1.72 1.64 -5.22
C ASP A 13 3.21 1.98 -4.98
N SER A 14 3.48 3.26 -4.65
CA SER A 14 4.83 3.75 -4.39
C SER A 14 5.49 3.10 -3.17
N ILE A 15 4.72 2.66 -2.19
CA ILE A 15 5.25 2.03 -0.98
C ILE A 15 5.91 0.70 -1.32
N LEU A 16 5.21 -0.22 -1.98
CA LEU A 16 5.81 -1.50 -2.39
C LEU A 16 6.71 -1.38 -3.63
N LYS A 17 6.72 -0.21 -4.30
CA LYS A 17 7.72 0.14 -5.32
C LYS A 17 9.06 0.55 -4.72
N GLY A 18 9.11 0.89 -3.44
CA GLY A 18 10.32 1.34 -2.76
C GLY A 18 10.60 2.84 -2.91
N ALA A 19 9.55 3.68 -2.93
CA ALA A 19 9.70 5.13 -3.01
C ALA A 19 10.32 5.72 -1.75
N VAL A 20 11.34 6.55 -1.90
CA VAL A 20 11.95 7.36 -0.84
C VAL A 20 12.01 8.81 -1.26
N THR A 21 11.90 9.73 -0.29
CA THR A 21 11.98 11.17 -0.52
C THR A 21 13.13 11.80 0.27
N GLY A 22 13.56 12.99 -0.15
CA GLY A 22 14.58 13.74 0.60
C GLY A 22 16.00 13.16 0.46
N THR A 23 16.31 12.44 -0.60
CA THR A 23 17.63 11.80 -0.83
C THR A 23 18.70 12.78 -1.29
N GLY A 24 18.32 14.02 -1.63
CA GLY A 24 19.26 15.01 -2.18
C GLY A 24 19.61 14.83 -3.65
N SER A 25 18.97 13.87 -4.35
CA SER A 25 19.20 13.61 -5.79
C SER A 25 18.67 14.70 -6.72
N GLY A 26 17.82 15.62 -6.21
CA GLY A 26 17.10 16.62 -7.00
C GLY A 26 15.78 16.09 -7.58
N HIS A 27 15.50 14.81 -7.44
CA HIS A 27 14.20 14.22 -7.79
C HIS A 27 13.22 14.30 -6.61
N LEU A 28 11.93 14.38 -6.92
CA LEU A 28 10.88 14.37 -5.90
C LEU A 28 10.85 13.02 -5.16
N PHE A 29 11.06 11.94 -5.90
CA PHE A 29 11.15 10.58 -5.38
C PHE A 29 12.32 9.85 -6.03
N ASP A 30 12.98 9.01 -5.24
CA ASP A 30 13.92 7.98 -5.71
C ASP A 30 13.36 6.61 -5.39
N ILE A 31 13.91 5.58 -6.01
CA ILE A 31 13.61 4.18 -5.69
C ILE A 31 14.77 3.61 -4.89
N THR A 32 14.50 3.14 -3.68
CA THR A 32 15.53 2.44 -2.90
C THR A 32 15.85 1.09 -3.53
N LYS A 33 17.13 0.69 -3.46
CA LYS A 33 17.56 -0.68 -3.81
C LYS A 33 17.20 -1.69 -2.72
N ASN A 34 16.78 -1.20 -1.55
CA ASN A 34 16.48 -1.98 -0.36
C ASN A 34 14.97 -1.97 -0.08
N ASP A 35 14.13 -2.05 -1.12
CA ASP A 35 12.69 -2.19 -0.91
C ASP A 35 12.37 -3.46 -0.11
N SER A 36 11.29 -3.41 0.66
CA SER A 36 11.00 -4.42 1.67
C SER A 36 10.81 -5.82 1.11
N LEU A 37 10.15 -5.94 -0.05
CA LEU A 37 9.88 -7.24 -0.65
C LEU A 37 11.08 -7.82 -1.38
N SER A 38 11.94 -7.00 -1.96
CA SER A 38 13.21 -7.47 -2.55
C SER A 38 14.15 -8.04 -1.46
N LEU A 39 14.22 -7.38 -0.30
CA LEU A 39 14.97 -7.88 0.86
C LEU A 39 14.39 -9.21 1.37
N ALA A 40 13.07 -9.27 1.57
CA ALA A 40 12.40 -10.51 2.00
C ALA A 40 12.55 -11.64 0.98
N ALA A 41 12.45 -11.35 -0.33
CA ALA A 41 12.61 -12.33 -1.39
C ALA A 41 14.02 -12.93 -1.40
N ALA A 42 15.05 -12.10 -1.22
CA ALA A 42 16.43 -12.56 -1.13
C ALA A 42 16.66 -13.51 0.07
N LYS A 43 16.01 -13.23 1.20
CA LYS A 43 16.16 -14.04 2.42
C LYS A 43 15.30 -15.30 2.42
N LEU A 44 14.07 -15.22 1.93
CA LEU A 44 13.12 -16.33 1.96
C LEU A 44 13.18 -17.23 0.70
N GLY A 45 13.89 -16.80 -0.33
CA GLY A 45 14.14 -17.60 -1.55
C GLY A 45 12.93 -17.72 -2.48
N PHE A 46 12.06 -16.73 -2.58
CA PHE A 46 10.97 -16.72 -3.56
C PHE A 46 11.26 -15.79 -4.74
N LYS A 47 10.65 -16.09 -5.90
CA LYS A 47 10.72 -15.24 -7.08
C LYS A 47 9.69 -14.10 -6.95
N LEU A 48 10.16 -12.86 -6.98
CA LEU A 48 9.34 -11.65 -6.89
C LEU A 48 9.00 -11.10 -8.27
N ASN A 49 7.71 -10.86 -8.54
CA ASN A 49 7.20 -10.13 -9.70
C ASN A 49 6.49 -8.86 -9.20
N ASN A 50 7.23 -7.76 -9.05
CA ASN A 50 6.69 -6.52 -8.50
C ASN A 50 6.10 -5.63 -9.60
N GLN A 51 4.75 -5.54 -9.66
CA GLN A 51 3.96 -4.72 -10.57
C GLN A 51 3.50 -3.39 -9.96
N SER A 52 4.09 -2.99 -8.82
CA SER A 52 3.76 -1.73 -8.13
C SER A 52 4.16 -0.51 -8.97
N VAL A 53 3.36 0.55 -8.89
CA VAL A 53 3.54 1.79 -9.68
C VAL A 53 3.28 3.02 -8.81
N PHE A 54 4.11 4.04 -8.93
CA PHE A 54 3.94 5.32 -8.23
C PHE A 54 2.57 5.95 -8.46
N GLY A 55 1.98 6.52 -7.42
CA GLY A 55 0.70 7.23 -7.49
C GLY A 55 -0.47 6.37 -7.94
N ASN A 56 -0.33 5.05 -7.82
CA ASN A 56 -1.32 4.12 -8.32
C ASN A 56 -2.53 4.02 -7.39
N ILE A 57 -3.71 3.95 -8.01
CA ILE A 57 -4.97 3.65 -7.33
C ILE A 57 -5.42 2.22 -7.66
N ILE A 58 -6.28 1.65 -6.83
CA ILE A 58 -6.70 0.24 -6.93
C ILE A 58 -7.29 -0.10 -8.31
N THR A 59 -8.07 0.80 -8.90
CA THR A 59 -8.68 0.58 -10.22
C THR A 59 -7.67 0.49 -11.36
N LYS A 60 -6.54 1.18 -11.25
CA LYS A 60 -5.41 1.07 -12.19
C LYS A 60 -4.58 -0.20 -11.92
N SER A 61 -4.39 -0.58 -10.65
CA SER A 61 -3.79 -1.85 -10.26
C SER A 61 -4.58 -3.02 -10.82
N TYR A 62 -5.90 -2.99 -10.69
CA TYR A 62 -6.80 -4.03 -11.16
C TYR A 62 -6.67 -4.29 -12.67
N LYS A 63 -6.53 -3.24 -13.48
CA LYS A 63 -6.32 -3.39 -14.94
C LYS A 63 -5.03 -4.14 -15.28
N ARG A 64 -3.94 -3.93 -14.53
CA ARG A 64 -2.68 -4.67 -14.71
C ARG A 64 -2.82 -6.11 -14.21
N PHE A 65 -3.43 -6.26 -13.05
CA PHE A 65 -3.71 -7.54 -12.43
C PHE A 65 -4.51 -8.47 -13.37
N LEU A 66 -5.56 -7.97 -14.02
CA LEU A 66 -6.36 -8.75 -14.97
C LEU A 66 -5.53 -9.26 -16.16
N ARG A 67 -4.64 -8.42 -16.71
CA ARG A 67 -3.75 -8.86 -17.81
C ARG A 67 -2.80 -9.98 -17.39
N ASP A 68 -2.34 -9.95 -16.14
CA ASP A 68 -1.47 -11.01 -15.62
C ASP A 68 -2.29 -12.27 -15.29
N ALA A 69 -3.52 -12.13 -14.81
CA ALA A 69 -4.46 -13.24 -14.62
C ALA A 69 -4.78 -13.97 -15.93
N GLU A 70 -5.08 -13.23 -16.99
CA GLU A 70 -5.33 -13.77 -18.34
C GLU A 70 -4.13 -14.55 -18.91
N ARG A 71 -2.92 -14.23 -18.48
CA ARG A 71 -1.67 -14.88 -18.87
C ARG A 71 -1.20 -15.98 -17.91
N ASN A 72 -2.00 -16.32 -16.89
CA ASN A 72 -1.63 -17.23 -15.81
C ASN A 72 -0.30 -16.81 -15.10
N ALA A 73 -0.08 -15.50 -14.93
CA ALA A 73 1.15 -14.93 -14.42
C ALA A 73 1.04 -14.38 -12.97
N LEU A 74 -0.04 -14.71 -12.25
CA LEU A 74 -0.24 -14.25 -10.86
C LEU A 74 0.68 -14.93 -9.85
N GLY A 75 1.25 -16.09 -10.18
CA GLY A 75 2.12 -16.86 -9.27
C GLY A 75 1.36 -17.64 -8.21
N ASP A 76 2.08 -18.11 -7.18
CA ASP A 76 1.48 -18.88 -6.08
C ASP A 76 0.78 -17.96 -5.07
N LEU A 77 1.27 -16.73 -4.93
CA LEU A 77 0.77 -15.68 -4.03
C LEU A 77 0.66 -14.34 -4.77
N ALA A 78 -0.46 -13.63 -4.61
CA ALA A 78 -0.62 -12.27 -5.08
C ALA A 78 -0.84 -11.32 -3.89
N ILE A 79 0.12 -10.41 -3.67
CA ILE A 79 0.02 -9.36 -2.67
C ILE A 79 -0.73 -8.17 -3.28
N ILE A 80 -1.82 -7.78 -2.61
CA ILE A 80 -2.65 -6.63 -2.97
C ILE A 80 -2.42 -5.55 -1.92
N GLU A 81 -1.79 -4.46 -2.32
CA GLU A 81 -1.54 -3.28 -1.50
C GLU A 81 -2.06 -2.05 -2.24
N SER A 82 -2.93 -1.32 -1.63
CA SER A 82 -3.52 -0.08 -2.14
C SER A 82 -4.26 0.63 -1.02
N GLY A 83 -4.62 1.88 -1.26
CA GLY A 83 -5.42 2.66 -0.33
C GLY A 83 -4.84 4.04 -0.07
N GLY A 84 -3.51 4.19 -0.02
CA GLY A 84 -2.86 5.47 0.23
C GLY A 84 -3.22 6.54 -0.80
N ASN A 85 -3.15 6.18 -2.07
CA ASN A 85 -3.58 7.08 -3.14
C ASN A 85 -5.10 7.08 -3.34
N ASP A 86 -5.79 5.99 -2.99
CA ASP A 86 -7.24 5.87 -3.14
C ASP A 86 -7.98 6.79 -2.16
N CYS A 87 -7.54 6.79 -0.89
CA CYS A 87 -8.12 7.63 0.16
C CYS A 87 -7.68 9.10 0.06
N ASP A 88 -6.63 9.41 -0.69
CA ASP A 88 -6.16 10.76 -0.91
C ASP A 88 -7.03 11.51 -1.94
N TYR A 89 -6.85 12.80 -2.02
CA TYR A 89 -7.65 13.70 -2.84
C TYR A 89 -6.88 14.18 -4.08
N ASP A 90 -7.60 14.60 -5.10
CA ASP A 90 -7.03 15.47 -6.13
C ASP A 90 -6.97 16.90 -5.59
N TRP A 91 -5.82 17.28 -5.03
CA TRP A 91 -5.65 18.55 -4.35
C TRP A 91 -5.82 19.77 -5.26
N ALA A 92 -5.61 19.64 -6.56
CA ALA A 92 -5.93 20.71 -7.51
C ALA A 92 -7.46 20.92 -7.59
N GLN A 93 -8.21 19.83 -7.67
CA GLN A 93 -9.68 19.89 -7.69
C GLN A 93 -10.26 20.31 -6.34
N VAL A 94 -9.66 19.90 -5.22
CA VAL A 94 -10.03 20.40 -3.89
C VAL A 94 -9.85 21.91 -3.81
N CYS A 95 -8.71 22.43 -4.25
CA CYS A 95 -8.42 23.86 -4.22
C CYS A 95 -9.26 24.68 -5.20
N SER A 96 -9.75 24.09 -6.29
CA SER A 96 -10.70 24.74 -7.22
C SER A 96 -12.15 24.60 -6.77
N GLY A 97 -12.46 23.70 -5.84
CA GLY A 97 -13.82 23.38 -5.40
C GLY A 97 -14.59 22.46 -6.37
N GLU A 98 -13.90 21.84 -7.34
CA GLU A 98 -14.53 20.98 -8.35
C GLU A 98 -14.89 19.60 -7.79
N ASN A 99 -14.01 19.00 -6.97
CA ASN A 99 -14.23 17.69 -6.36
C ASN A 99 -13.62 17.63 -4.96
N LEU A 100 -14.43 17.25 -4.00
CA LEU A 100 -14.06 17.13 -2.58
C LEU A 100 -14.07 15.68 -2.10
N ASN A 101 -14.21 14.71 -3.00
CA ASN A 101 -14.23 13.29 -2.67
C ASN A 101 -12.83 12.68 -2.82
N PRO A 102 -12.54 11.57 -2.08
CA PRO A 102 -11.35 10.77 -2.32
C PRO A 102 -11.27 10.31 -3.78
N ARG A 103 -10.07 10.03 -4.27
CA ARG A 103 -9.83 9.58 -5.66
C ARG A 103 -10.57 8.29 -6.00
N VAL A 104 -10.76 7.41 -5.01
CA VAL A 104 -11.58 6.19 -5.14
C VAL A 104 -12.41 6.06 -3.87
N GLY A 105 -13.73 6.10 -4.00
CA GLY A 105 -14.63 5.93 -2.86
C GLY A 105 -14.49 4.54 -2.23
N ILE A 106 -14.78 4.44 -0.92
CA ILE A 106 -14.54 3.23 -0.13
C ILE A 106 -15.27 2.00 -0.69
N ASP A 107 -16.50 2.16 -1.20
CA ASP A 107 -17.28 1.04 -1.75
C ASP A 107 -16.65 0.50 -3.03
N GLU A 108 -16.19 1.37 -3.94
CA GLU A 108 -15.47 0.97 -5.15
C GLU A 108 -14.13 0.34 -4.81
N PHE A 109 -13.41 0.90 -3.82
CA PHE A 109 -12.15 0.37 -3.33
C PHE A 109 -12.31 -1.06 -2.85
N ILE A 110 -13.23 -1.32 -1.90
CA ILE A 110 -13.46 -2.67 -1.34
C ILE A 110 -14.04 -3.63 -2.39
N SER A 111 -14.95 -3.16 -3.25
CA SER A 111 -15.46 -3.99 -4.36
C SER A 111 -14.34 -4.43 -5.32
N THR A 112 -13.35 -3.57 -5.55
CA THR A 112 -12.21 -3.92 -6.42
C THR A 112 -11.27 -4.91 -5.75
N ILE A 113 -10.98 -4.76 -4.45
CA ILE A 113 -10.25 -5.75 -3.65
C ILE A 113 -10.94 -7.13 -3.73
N ASP A 114 -12.26 -7.16 -3.57
CA ASP A 114 -13.05 -8.40 -3.65
C ASP A 114 -12.90 -9.08 -5.03
N LYS A 115 -13.00 -8.31 -6.11
CA LYS A 115 -12.78 -8.83 -7.47
C LYS A 115 -11.37 -9.42 -7.63
N MET A 116 -10.34 -8.73 -7.12
CA MET A 116 -8.95 -9.21 -7.17
C MET A 116 -8.80 -10.51 -6.39
N ALA A 117 -9.31 -10.60 -5.17
CA ALA A 117 -9.21 -11.79 -4.33
C ALA A 117 -9.94 -13.00 -4.96
N LYS A 118 -11.15 -12.80 -5.49
CA LYS A 118 -11.89 -13.83 -6.20
C LYS A 118 -11.16 -14.32 -7.46
N THR A 119 -10.62 -13.39 -8.24
CA THR A 119 -9.85 -13.73 -9.46
C THR A 119 -8.56 -14.47 -9.11
N CYS A 120 -7.86 -14.12 -8.01
CA CYS A 120 -6.73 -14.92 -7.52
C CYS A 120 -7.13 -16.38 -7.34
N ARG A 121 -8.18 -16.63 -6.56
CA ARG A 121 -8.65 -17.98 -6.25
C ARG A 121 -9.09 -18.76 -7.50
N GLN A 122 -9.74 -18.09 -8.45
CA GLN A 122 -10.11 -18.69 -9.74
C GLN A 122 -8.91 -19.12 -10.59
N ASN A 123 -7.75 -18.47 -10.38
CA ASN A 123 -6.49 -18.78 -11.07
C ASN A 123 -5.55 -19.67 -10.23
N GLY A 124 -6.01 -20.26 -9.13
CA GLY A 124 -5.17 -21.08 -8.26
C GLY A 124 -4.07 -20.30 -7.55
N THR A 125 -4.27 -19.01 -7.32
CA THR A 125 -3.36 -18.10 -6.65
C THR A 125 -3.92 -17.70 -5.29
N THR A 126 -3.12 -17.74 -4.25
CA THR A 126 -3.50 -17.28 -2.90
C THR A 126 -3.53 -15.74 -2.86
N PRO A 127 -4.65 -15.08 -2.52
CA PRO A 127 -4.68 -13.65 -2.29
C PRO A 127 -4.13 -13.31 -0.90
N LEU A 128 -3.33 -12.24 -0.80
CA LEU A 128 -2.83 -11.67 0.44
C LEU A 128 -3.00 -10.15 0.42
N ILE A 129 -3.66 -9.61 1.43
CA ILE A 129 -3.80 -8.15 1.59
C ILE A 129 -2.68 -7.62 2.49
N MET A 130 -2.18 -6.42 2.21
CA MET A 130 -1.36 -5.65 3.12
C MET A 130 -2.11 -4.39 3.55
N THR A 131 -2.13 -4.10 4.86
CA THR A 131 -2.56 -2.78 5.34
C THR A 131 -1.49 -1.72 5.07
N MET A 132 -1.90 -0.49 4.86
CA MET A 132 -0.99 0.63 4.65
C MET A 132 -0.25 0.97 5.95
N PRO A 133 1.06 1.30 5.91
CA PRO A 133 1.74 1.92 7.05
C PRO A 133 1.00 3.18 7.51
N PRO A 134 1.07 3.54 8.81
CA PRO A 134 0.38 4.73 9.30
C PRO A 134 0.98 6.00 8.69
N LEU A 135 0.11 6.94 8.38
CA LEU A 135 0.47 8.27 7.91
C LEU A 135 0.98 9.12 9.09
N VAL A 136 1.97 10.00 8.84
CA VAL A 136 2.43 11.03 9.77
C VAL A 136 1.75 12.36 9.39
N PRO A 137 0.62 12.71 10.02
CA PRO A 137 -0.32 13.69 9.46
C PRO A 137 0.23 15.12 9.39
N ASP A 138 1.06 15.52 10.33
CA ASP A 138 1.72 16.84 10.34
C ASP A 138 2.68 17.00 9.14
N ARG A 139 3.45 15.97 8.82
CA ARG A 139 4.34 15.98 7.65
C ARG A 139 3.56 15.94 6.34
N TRP A 140 2.52 15.12 6.27
CA TRP A 140 1.71 14.99 5.07
C TRP A 140 0.96 16.29 4.74
N LEU A 141 0.34 16.92 5.73
CA LEU A 141 -0.30 18.21 5.54
C LEU A 141 0.70 19.28 5.03
N LEU A 142 1.90 19.32 5.65
CA LEU A 142 2.95 20.23 5.20
C LEU A 142 3.40 19.95 3.77
N HIS A 143 3.50 18.66 3.38
CA HIS A 143 3.84 18.26 2.03
C HIS A 143 2.79 18.73 1.01
N ILE A 144 1.51 18.55 1.31
CA ILE A 144 0.40 19.04 0.48
C ILE A 144 0.47 20.57 0.33
N CYS A 145 0.61 21.29 1.43
CA CYS A 145 0.66 22.75 1.44
C CYS A 145 1.84 23.36 0.67
N ARG A 146 2.92 22.60 0.43
CA ARG A 146 4.02 23.03 -0.45
C ARG A 146 3.67 23.01 -1.93
N GLY A 147 2.72 22.16 -2.32
CA GLY A 147 2.31 21.99 -3.73
C GLY A 147 1.02 22.73 -4.10
N TYR A 148 0.24 23.16 -3.10
CA TYR A 148 -1.10 23.70 -3.30
C TYR A 148 -1.36 24.89 -2.39
N ASP A 149 -2.49 25.61 -2.62
CA ASP A 149 -2.92 26.74 -1.80
C ASP A 149 -3.17 26.30 -0.34
N GLU A 150 -2.23 26.68 0.54
CA GLU A 150 -2.24 26.28 1.95
C GLU A 150 -3.55 26.65 2.67
N GLN A 151 -4.12 27.83 2.35
CA GLN A 151 -5.35 28.28 3.01
C GLN A 151 -6.55 27.43 2.60
N LYS A 152 -6.66 27.09 1.32
CA LYS A 152 -7.71 26.23 0.82
C LYS A 152 -7.60 24.80 1.34
N VAL A 153 -6.37 24.27 1.40
CA VAL A 153 -6.10 22.95 2.01
C VAL A 153 -6.52 22.95 3.48
N LYS A 154 -6.11 23.96 4.26
CA LYS A 154 -6.48 24.07 5.68
C LYS A 154 -8.00 24.22 5.90
N VAL A 155 -8.68 24.97 5.04
CA VAL A 155 -10.15 25.07 5.08
C VAL A 155 -10.80 23.72 4.82
N PHE A 156 -10.32 22.98 3.83
CA PHE A 156 -10.85 21.66 3.50
C PHE A 156 -10.74 20.66 4.66
N VAL A 157 -9.60 20.65 5.37
CA VAL A 157 -9.40 19.79 6.53
C VAL A 157 -9.94 20.40 7.84
N ASN A 158 -10.73 21.46 7.80
CA ASN A 158 -11.24 22.21 8.97
C ASN A 158 -10.13 22.65 9.97
N SER A 159 -8.93 22.91 9.47
CA SER A 159 -7.71 23.15 10.28
C SER A 159 -7.37 22.01 11.26
N ASP A 160 -7.92 20.82 11.04
CA ASP A 160 -7.65 19.62 11.82
C ASP A 160 -6.82 18.62 11.00
N ILE A 161 -5.55 18.48 11.38
CA ILE A 161 -4.61 17.55 10.74
C ILE A 161 -5.08 16.09 10.86
N MET A 162 -5.90 15.77 11.85
CA MET A 162 -6.41 14.41 12.05
C MET A 162 -7.43 14.00 10.99
N THR A 163 -8.02 14.94 10.26
CA THR A 163 -8.94 14.63 9.15
C THR A 163 -8.28 13.71 8.12
N LEU A 164 -7.03 14.00 7.72
CA LEU A 164 -6.28 13.17 6.76
C LEU A 164 -5.95 11.80 7.34
N TYR A 165 -5.51 11.77 8.60
CA TYR A 165 -5.22 10.53 9.32
C TYR A 165 -6.47 9.65 9.44
N GLN A 166 -7.59 10.22 9.87
CA GLN A 166 -8.86 9.48 10.03
C GLN A 166 -9.35 8.90 8.70
N ASN A 167 -9.22 9.65 7.60
CA ASN A 167 -9.59 9.15 6.29
C ASN A 167 -8.71 7.94 5.89
N HIS A 168 -7.40 8.03 6.04
CA HIS A 168 -6.47 6.93 5.79
C HIS A 168 -6.77 5.71 6.65
N GLU A 169 -7.03 5.91 7.94
CA GLU A 169 -7.39 4.84 8.89
C GLU A 169 -8.72 4.18 8.56
N THR A 170 -9.68 4.93 8.00
CA THR A 170 -10.96 4.38 7.55
C THR A 170 -10.74 3.31 6.48
N TYR A 171 -9.86 3.56 5.50
CA TYR A 171 -9.53 2.56 4.47
C TYR A 171 -8.81 1.34 5.07
N ASN A 172 -7.86 1.54 5.98
CA ASN A 172 -7.21 0.44 6.70
C ASN A 172 -8.22 -0.41 7.48
N ALA A 173 -9.13 0.22 8.22
CA ALA A 173 -10.16 -0.49 8.98
C ALA A 173 -11.08 -1.31 8.05
N HIS A 174 -11.44 -0.78 6.89
CA HIS A 174 -12.22 -1.52 5.90
C HIS A 174 -11.45 -2.69 5.28
N LEU A 175 -10.14 -2.58 5.04
CA LEU A 175 -9.29 -3.70 4.60
C LEU A 175 -9.29 -4.84 5.62
N VAL A 176 -9.06 -4.52 6.90
CA VAL A 176 -9.08 -5.52 7.99
C VAL A 176 -10.46 -6.18 8.11
N LYS A 177 -11.53 -5.38 8.08
CA LYS A 177 -12.90 -5.89 8.12
C LYS A 177 -13.20 -6.81 6.94
N TYR A 178 -12.81 -6.40 5.72
CA TYR A 178 -12.99 -7.19 4.51
C TYR A 178 -12.24 -8.52 4.60
N SER A 179 -10.96 -8.49 5.01
CA SER A 179 -10.11 -9.67 5.19
C SER A 179 -10.80 -10.70 6.10
N PHE A 180 -11.26 -10.26 7.27
CA PHE A 180 -11.96 -11.13 8.23
C PHE A 180 -13.26 -11.70 7.66
N GLN A 181 -14.12 -10.86 7.05
CA GLN A 181 -15.42 -11.26 6.53
C GLN A 181 -15.34 -12.22 5.34
N ASN A 182 -14.27 -12.14 4.53
CA ASN A 182 -14.12 -12.91 3.29
C ASN A 182 -13.01 -13.97 3.38
N ASN A 183 -12.48 -14.19 4.58
CA ASN A 183 -11.41 -15.17 4.82
C ASN A 183 -10.23 -14.99 3.87
N VAL A 184 -9.82 -13.74 3.63
CA VAL A 184 -8.61 -13.38 2.88
C VAL A 184 -7.49 -13.10 3.87
N GLN A 185 -6.34 -13.72 3.69
CA GLN A 185 -5.20 -13.52 4.59
C GLN A 185 -4.67 -12.08 4.48
N ILE A 186 -4.14 -11.55 5.58
CA ILE A 186 -3.68 -10.17 5.67
C ILE A 186 -2.36 -10.08 6.44
N VAL A 187 -1.44 -9.26 5.95
CA VAL A 187 -0.29 -8.78 6.73
C VAL A 187 -0.61 -7.38 7.23
N ASP A 188 -0.79 -7.26 8.53
CA ASP A 188 -1.12 -5.98 9.16
C ASP A 188 0.16 -5.17 9.41
N MET A 189 0.65 -4.55 8.32
CA MET A 189 1.82 -3.67 8.33
C MET A 189 1.59 -2.45 9.22
N ARG A 190 0.35 -1.91 9.19
CA ARG A 190 -0.07 -0.79 10.02
C ARG A 190 0.11 -1.08 11.51
N LEU A 191 -0.40 -2.22 11.97
CA LEU A 191 -0.31 -2.61 13.38
C LEU A 191 1.15 -2.69 13.83
N ALA A 192 2.01 -3.31 13.00
CA ALA A 192 3.43 -3.43 13.32
C ALA A 192 4.12 -2.06 13.49
N PHE A 193 3.82 -1.10 12.62
CA PHE A 193 4.34 0.27 12.77
C PHE A 193 3.82 0.94 14.04
N LEU A 194 2.52 0.85 14.34
CA LEU A 194 1.92 1.43 15.55
C LEU A 194 2.51 0.82 16.83
N GLU A 195 2.69 -0.50 16.87
CA GLU A 195 3.30 -1.19 18.01
C GLU A 195 4.77 -0.80 18.21
N SER A 196 5.50 -0.53 17.13
CA SER A 196 6.89 -0.07 17.22
C SER A 196 7.03 1.29 17.91
N LYS A 197 6.00 2.14 17.85
CA LYS A 197 5.98 3.55 18.29
C LYS A 197 7.08 4.41 17.64
N LYS A 198 7.55 3.99 16.45
CA LYS A 198 8.64 4.63 15.69
C LYS A 198 8.17 5.15 14.33
N ASP A 199 6.88 5.33 14.13
CA ASP A 199 6.29 5.78 12.87
C ASP A 199 7.01 7.02 12.32
N LYS A 200 7.25 8.05 13.15
CA LYS A 200 7.96 9.28 12.74
C LYS A 200 9.43 9.05 12.37
N GLU A 201 10.09 8.03 12.94
CA GLU A 201 11.49 7.68 12.65
C GLU A 201 11.60 6.83 11.39
N LEU A 202 10.57 6.04 11.09
CA LEU A 202 10.54 5.09 9.98
C LEU A 202 9.98 5.67 8.68
N MET A 203 9.38 6.88 8.74
CA MET A 203 8.79 7.54 7.59
C MET A 203 9.64 8.70 7.08
N CYS A 204 9.60 8.96 5.78
CA CYS A 204 10.21 10.12 5.12
C CYS A 204 9.59 11.44 5.58
N GLN A 205 10.19 12.55 5.12
CA GLN A 205 9.72 13.91 5.48
C GLN A 205 8.36 14.26 4.86
N ASP A 206 7.89 13.53 3.88
CA ASP A 206 6.55 13.68 3.32
C ASP A 206 5.44 13.05 4.21
N GLY A 207 5.83 12.19 5.15
CA GLY A 207 4.92 11.57 6.11
C GLY A 207 4.11 10.39 5.58
N ILE A 208 4.35 9.93 4.35
CA ILE A 208 3.61 8.81 3.73
C ILE A 208 4.52 7.68 3.23
N HIS A 209 5.73 7.97 2.79
CA HIS A 209 6.65 6.94 2.33
C HIS A 209 7.58 6.49 3.46
N PRO A 210 7.81 5.18 3.61
CA PRO A 210 8.86 4.68 4.49
C PRO A 210 10.23 5.19 4.03
N ASN A 211 11.13 5.48 4.96
CA ASN A 211 12.52 5.73 4.67
C ASN A 211 13.32 4.41 4.63
N GLU A 212 14.63 4.46 4.44
CA GLU A 212 15.49 3.25 4.39
C GLU A 212 15.35 2.36 5.63
N ALA A 213 15.19 2.96 6.83
CA ALA A 213 14.95 2.20 8.05
C ALA A 213 13.54 1.59 8.07
N GLY A 214 12.55 2.32 7.56
CA GLY A 214 11.18 1.85 7.41
C GLY A 214 11.08 0.66 6.45
N TYR A 215 11.77 0.70 5.31
CA TYR A 215 11.79 -0.45 4.38
C TYR A 215 12.45 -1.69 4.97
N LYS A 216 13.53 -1.52 5.74
CA LYS A 216 14.15 -2.64 6.48
C LYS A 216 13.20 -3.21 7.52
N PHE A 217 12.51 -2.35 8.27
CA PHE A 217 11.50 -2.77 9.23
C PHE A 217 10.35 -3.52 8.56
N MET A 218 9.85 -3.04 7.43
CA MET A 218 8.85 -3.77 6.64
C MET A 218 9.36 -5.12 6.15
N ALA A 219 10.65 -5.21 5.75
CA ALA A 219 11.25 -6.47 5.32
C ALA A 219 11.25 -7.49 6.46
N GLU A 220 11.59 -7.11 7.68
CA GLU A 220 11.55 -7.98 8.87
C GLU A 220 10.13 -8.50 9.14
N ILE A 221 9.10 -7.66 8.91
CA ILE A 221 7.70 -8.08 9.02
C ILE A 221 7.36 -9.11 7.94
N TRP A 222 7.74 -8.86 6.67
CA TRP A 222 7.54 -9.80 5.58
C TRP A 222 8.22 -11.15 5.86
N GLU A 223 9.46 -11.14 6.34
CA GLU A 223 10.22 -12.33 6.70
C GLU A 223 9.54 -13.16 7.79
N LYS A 224 8.88 -12.49 8.74
CA LYS A 224 8.14 -13.13 9.84
C LYS A 224 6.77 -13.65 9.39
N GLU A 225 6.06 -12.91 8.53
CA GLU A 225 4.66 -13.19 8.24
C GLU A 225 4.47 -14.05 6.98
N LEU A 226 5.27 -13.87 5.91
CA LEU A 226 5.12 -14.66 4.68
C LEU A 226 5.25 -16.18 4.89
N PRO A 227 6.13 -16.70 5.76
CA PRO A 227 6.17 -18.15 6.03
C PRO A 227 4.91 -18.71 6.68
N LYS A 228 4.10 -17.87 7.34
CA LYS A 228 2.85 -18.26 8.01
C LYS A 228 1.65 -18.25 7.07
N VAL A 229 1.79 -17.60 5.90
CA VAL A 229 0.73 -17.55 4.89
C VAL A 229 0.41 -18.97 4.44
N LYS A 230 -0.84 -19.37 4.56
CA LYS A 230 -1.31 -20.65 4.07
C LYS A 230 -1.46 -20.57 2.55
N ASN A 231 -0.75 -21.41 1.83
CA ASN A 231 -0.99 -21.60 0.41
C ASN A 231 -2.35 -22.28 0.23
N GLU A 232 -3.33 -21.58 -0.35
CA GLU A 232 -4.68 -22.12 -0.58
C GLU A 232 -4.68 -23.19 -1.69
N PHE A 233 -3.62 -23.24 -2.53
CA PHE A 233 -3.50 -24.11 -3.70
C PHE A 233 -2.12 -24.79 -3.76
N PRO A 234 -1.76 -25.65 -2.78
CA PRO A 234 -0.46 -26.34 -2.79
C PRO A 234 -0.39 -27.29 -4.00
N LYS A 235 0.77 -27.25 -4.72
CA LYS A 235 1.06 -28.12 -5.86
C LYS A 235 1.66 -29.44 -5.40
#